data_3af158a91f8093fa9089c179d965cee7
#
_entry.id   3af158a91f8093fa9089c179d965cee7
#
_cell.length_a   1.000
_cell.length_b   1.000
_cell.length_c   1.000
_cell.angle_alpha   90.00
_cell.angle_beta   90.00
_cell.angle_gamma   90.00
#
_symmetry.space_group_name_H-M   'P 1'
#
loop_
_entity.id
_entity.type
_entity.pdbx_description
1 polymer ?
#
loop_
_entity_poly.entity_id
_entity_poly.type
_entity_poly.pdbx_seq_one_letter_code
_entity_poly.pdbx_strand_id
1 'polypeptide(L)'
;MTAASARPLLDGIPEGMDEPDAALLGRALDLLRRRYVVGRHEVASAFRLADGSVVTGLHVESSAGRASICAESAAVSAAAASGEAVRSIVSVLRRPAGTEHLIEPCGVCAELLTEHAPDARVWVSSNGEHVAVEVGELLPFAHVRSGRVGGAA
;
A
#
# COMPACT_ATOMS: atom_id res chain seq x y z
N MET A 1 -25.07 -7.86 -9.07
CA MET A 1 -23.72 -7.27 -9.28
C MET A 1 -23.88 -5.76 -9.13
N THR A 2 -23.46 -5.22 -8.02
CA THR A 2 -23.32 -3.77 -7.89
C THR A 2 -22.21 -3.32 -8.86
N ALA A 3 -22.53 -2.36 -9.74
CA ALA A 3 -21.52 -1.74 -10.58
C ALA A 3 -20.37 -1.29 -9.68
N ALA A 4 -19.17 -1.72 -10.01
CA ALA A 4 -17.98 -1.25 -9.29
C ALA A 4 -18.00 0.28 -9.45
N SER A 5 -18.20 0.98 -8.34
CA SER A 5 -18.09 2.44 -8.32
C SER A 5 -16.72 2.81 -8.90
N ALA A 6 -16.70 3.74 -9.84
CA ALA A 6 -15.43 4.20 -10.40
C ALA A 6 -14.53 4.66 -9.25
N ARG A 7 -13.27 4.19 -9.24
CA ARG A 7 -12.30 4.57 -8.21
C ARG A 7 -12.15 6.10 -8.19
N PRO A 8 -12.25 6.74 -7.02
CA PRO A 8 -12.14 8.19 -6.93
C PRO A 8 -10.78 8.67 -7.41
N LEU A 9 -10.75 9.85 -8.02
CA LEU A 9 -9.51 10.54 -8.37
C LEU A 9 -8.83 11.05 -7.10
N LEU A 10 -7.52 11.01 -7.09
CA LEU A 10 -6.72 11.67 -6.06
C LEU A 10 -6.37 13.09 -6.56
N ASP A 11 -7.22 14.05 -6.26
CA ASP A 11 -7.10 15.45 -6.68
C ASP A 11 -6.66 16.39 -5.54
N GLY A 12 -6.27 15.82 -4.40
CA GLY A 12 -5.80 16.53 -3.23
C GLY A 12 -5.50 15.58 -2.07
N ILE A 13 -5.32 16.15 -0.88
CA ILE A 13 -5.17 15.36 0.35
C ILE A 13 -6.55 14.84 0.75
N PRO A 14 -6.71 13.51 0.95
CA PRO A 14 -7.96 12.93 1.41
C PRO A 14 -8.49 13.58 2.69
N GLU A 15 -9.81 13.73 2.78
CA GLU A 15 -10.46 14.21 3.99
C GLU A 15 -10.11 13.32 5.19
N GLY A 16 -9.82 13.92 6.33
CA GLY A 16 -9.42 13.21 7.55
C GLY A 16 -7.99 12.67 7.56
N MET A 17 -7.21 12.85 6.50
CA MET A 17 -5.81 12.47 6.47
C MET A 17 -4.99 13.48 7.30
N ASP A 18 -4.29 12.98 8.32
CA ASP A 18 -3.42 13.80 9.16
C ASP A 18 -2.12 14.22 8.41
N GLU A 19 -1.41 15.21 8.97
CA GLU A 19 -0.19 15.75 8.34
C GLU A 19 0.89 14.67 8.09
N PRO A 20 1.19 13.75 9.01
CA PRO A 20 2.17 12.69 8.76
C PRO A 20 1.77 11.75 7.60
N ASP A 21 0.50 11.43 7.47
CA ASP A 21 0.01 10.57 6.39
C ASP A 21 -0.10 11.35 5.07
N ALA A 22 -0.40 12.65 5.10
CA ALA A 22 -0.33 13.52 3.92
C ALA A 22 1.11 13.63 3.39
N ALA A 23 2.10 13.75 4.28
CA ALA A 23 3.51 13.71 3.90
C ALA A 23 3.90 12.35 3.31
N LEU A 24 3.37 11.26 3.88
CA LEU A 24 3.57 9.91 3.38
C LEU A 24 2.98 9.75 1.97
N LEU A 25 1.78 10.25 1.72
CA LEU A 25 1.14 10.29 0.41
C LEU A 25 2.02 11.04 -0.61
N GLY A 26 2.57 12.19 -0.21
CA GLY A 26 3.52 12.96 -1.02
C GLY A 26 4.74 12.12 -1.44
N ARG A 27 5.30 11.32 -0.53
CA ARG A 27 6.44 10.44 -0.82
C ARG A 27 6.10 9.37 -1.85
N ALA A 28 4.92 8.74 -1.74
CA ALA A 28 4.46 7.74 -2.72
C ALA A 28 4.24 8.36 -4.10
N LEU A 29 3.56 9.52 -4.17
CA LEU A 29 3.33 10.25 -5.41
C LEU A 29 4.63 10.69 -6.08
N ASP A 30 5.58 11.23 -5.34
CA ASP A 30 6.88 11.66 -5.85
C ASP A 30 7.66 10.49 -6.45
N LEU A 31 7.69 9.34 -5.79
CA LEU A 31 8.33 8.14 -6.33
C LEU A 31 7.65 7.73 -7.64
N LEU A 32 6.32 7.62 -7.62
CA LEU A 32 5.56 7.17 -8.78
C LEU A 32 5.76 8.10 -9.97
N ARG A 33 5.64 9.41 -9.78
CA ARG A 33 5.80 10.42 -10.84
C ARG A 33 7.18 10.40 -11.48
N ARG A 34 8.23 10.18 -10.69
CA ARG A 34 9.60 10.07 -11.19
C ARG A 34 9.90 8.77 -11.93
N ARG A 35 9.20 7.69 -11.60
CA ARG A 35 9.52 6.33 -12.08
C ARG A 35 8.44 5.70 -12.94
N TYR A 36 7.34 6.40 -13.15
CA TYR A 36 6.21 5.88 -13.91
C TYR A 36 6.61 5.42 -15.32
N VAL A 37 6.27 4.20 -15.65
CA VAL A 37 6.37 3.62 -16.99
C VAL A 37 5.14 2.75 -17.21
N VAL A 38 4.34 3.07 -18.22
CA VAL A 38 3.14 2.31 -18.59
C VAL A 38 3.47 0.82 -18.76
N GLY A 39 2.69 -0.03 -18.12
CA GLY A 39 2.86 -1.48 -18.15
C GLY A 39 4.10 -2.00 -17.43
N ARG A 40 4.82 -1.16 -16.68
CA ARG A 40 6.05 -1.55 -15.97
C ARG A 40 6.09 -1.09 -14.52
N HIS A 41 5.80 0.18 -14.27
CA HIS A 41 5.88 0.83 -12.96
C HIS A 41 4.68 1.75 -12.79
N GLU A 42 3.55 1.22 -12.37
CA GLU A 42 2.27 1.94 -12.32
C GLU A 42 1.77 2.20 -10.91
N VAL A 43 2.42 1.60 -9.90
CA VAL A 43 2.07 1.75 -8.48
C VAL A 43 3.32 2.06 -7.66
N ALA A 44 3.20 2.98 -6.72
CA ALA A 44 4.18 3.19 -5.66
C ALA A 44 3.50 3.12 -4.30
N SER A 45 4.24 2.64 -3.31
CA SER A 45 3.81 2.57 -1.93
C SER A 45 4.81 3.25 -1.01
N ALA A 46 4.34 3.87 0.06
CA ALA A 46 5.15 4.45 1.12
C ALA A 46 4.63 4.00 2.48
N PHE A 47 5.56 3.58 3.34
CA PHE A 47 5.28 3.12 4.69
C PHE A 47 6.01 4.05 5.68
N ARG A 48 5.28 4.58 6.65
CA ARG A 48 5.84 5.30 7.79
C ARG A 48 6.13 4.30 8.90
N LEU A 49 7.36 4.33 9.41
CA LEU A 49 7.85 3.43 10.44
C LEU A 49 7.71 4.05 11.84
N ALA A 50 7.93 3.25 12.88
CA ALA A 50 7.77 3.67 14.27
C ALA A 50 8.71 4.79 14.69
N ASP A 51 9.92 4.83 14.12
CA ASP A 51 10.90 5.90 14.34
C ASP A 51 10.64 7.18 13.53
N GLY A 52 9.54 7.21 12.74
CA GLY A 52 9.17 8.30 11.85
C GLY A 52 9.83 8.27 10.48
N SER A 53 10.76 7.37 10.23
CA SER A 53 11.35 7.18 8.90
C SER A 53 10.33 6.62 7.91
N VAL A 54 10.62 6.76 6.61
CA VAL A 54 9.76 6.30 5.53
C VAL A 54 10.54 5.38 4.61
N VAL A 55 9.97 4.21 4.35
CA VAL A 55 10.42 3.31 3.28
C VAL A 55 9.43 3.34 2.13
N THR A 56 9.90 3.07 0.93
CA THR A 56 9.06 3.09 -0.28
C THR A 56 9.25 1.82 -1.10
N GLY A 57 8.24 1.47 -1.87
CA GLY A 57 8.27 0.39 -2.84
C GLY A 57 7.69 0.83 -4.17
N LEU A 58 8.18 0.22 -5.24
CA LEU A 58 7.72 0.47 -6.60
C LEU A 58 7.25 -0.85 -7.21
N HIS A 59 6.11 -0.82 -7.90
CA HIS A 59 5.64 -1.93 -8.71
C HIS A 59 6.62 -2.21 -9.86
N VAL A 60 7.00 -3.46 -10.00
CA VAL A 60 7.84 -3.95 -11.11
C VAL A 60 7.11 -5.07 -11.84
N GLU A 61 6.62 -4.78 -13.05
CA GLU A 61 5.90 -5.75 -13.86
C GLU A 61 6.86 -6.70 -14.58
N SER A 62 6.47 -7.95 -14.65
CA SER A 62 7.16 -9.01 -15.41
C SER A 62 6.17 -9.76 -16.30
N SER A 63 6.66 -10.27 -17.44
CA SER A 63 5.86 -11.10 -18.34
C SER A 63 5.32 -12.36 -17.67
N ALA A 64 6.05 -12.91 -16.70
CA ALA A 64 5.55 -13.95 -15.81
C ALA A 64 4.96 -13.27 -14.58
N GLY A 65 3.64 -13.24 -14.43
CA GLY A 65 2.96 -12.53 -13.34
C GLY A 65 3.46 -12.88 -11.93
N ARG A 66 3.91 -14.11 -11.71
CA ARG A 66 4.52 -14.52 -10.43
C ARG A 66 5.85 -13.84 -10.12
N ALA A 67 6.55 -13.34 -11.14
CA ALA A 67 7.80 -12.61 -10.98
C ALA A 67 7.58 -11.11 -10.79
N SER A 68 6.36 -10.62 -11.00
CA SER A 68 6.00 -9.24 -10.72
C SER A 68 6.07 -8.95 -9.22
N ILE A 69 6.51 -7.75 -8.88
CA ILE A 69 6.65 -7.28 -7.49
C ILE A 69 5.64 -6.16 -7.27
N CYS A 70 4.72 -6.36 -6.33
CA CYS A 70 3.84 -5.27 -5.89
C CYS A 70 4.63 -4.21 -5.13
N ALA A 71 4.20 -2.98 -5.21
CA ALA A 71 4.83 -1.86 -4.51
C ALA A 71 4.84 -2.07 -2.99
N GLU A 72 3.74 -2.61 -2.44
CA GLU A 72 3.63 -2.92 -1.01
C GLU A 72 4.60 -4.04 -0.61
N SER A 73 4.74 -5.10 -1.40
CA SER A 73 5.68 -6.20 -1.11
C SER A 73 7.13 -5.69 -1.04
N ALA A 74 7.52 -4.80 -1.95
CA ALA A 74 8.82 -4.15 -1.93
C ALA A 74 9.01 -3.30 -0.67
N ALA A 75 7.98 -2.53 -0.27
CA ALA A 75 8.02 -1.71 0.94
C ALA A 75 8.04 -2.54 2.23
N VAL A 76 7.31 -3.68 2.30
CA VAL A 76 7.38 -4.63 3.43
C VAL A 76 8.80 -5.16 3.60
N SER A 77 9.46 -5.55 2.50
CA SER A 77 10.84 -6.03 2.54
C SER A 77 11.80 -4.96 3.07
N ALA A 78 11.64 -3.71 2.63
CA ALA A 78 12.44 -2.59 3.12
C ALA A 78 12.18 -2.29 4.61
N ALA A 79 10.92 -2.33 5.05
CA ALA A 79 10.56 -2.15 6.46
C ALA A 79 11.16 -3.26 7.34
N ALA A 80 11.04 -4.52 6.91
CA ALA A 80 11.63 -5.65 7.63
C ALA A 80 13.15 -5.51 7.76
N ALA A 81 13.83 -5.03 6.72
CA ALA A 81 15.28 -4.80 6.76
C ALA A 81 15.69 -3.68 7.73
N SER A 82 14.80 -2.71 7.99
CA SER A 82 15.06 -1.66 8.98
C SER A 82 14.92 -2.12 10.43
N GLY A 83 14.15 -3.17 10.68
CA GLY A 83 13.83 -3.66 12.03
C GLY A 83 12.74 -2.84 12.74
N GLU A 84 12.17 -1.80 12.08
CA GLU A 84 11.17 -0.92 12.65
C GLU A 84 9.75 -1.37 12.29
N ALA A 85 8.82 -1.19 13.23
CA ALA A 85 7.41 -1.50 13.01
C ALA A 85 6.76 -0.50 12.06
N VAL A 86 5.90 -0.99 11.16
CA VAL A 86 5.10 -0.14 10.26
C VAL A 86 3.93 0.48 11.03
N ARG A 87 3.69 1.77 10.83
CA ARG A 87 2.59 2.53 11.47
C ARG A 87 1.51 2.95 10.50
N SER A 88 1.88 3.34 9.28
CA SER A 88 0.94 3.82 8.28
C SER A 88 1.40 3.48 6.87
N ILE A 89 0.44 3.24 6.00
CA ILE A 89 0.65 2.73 4.64
C ILE A 89 -0.21 3.54 3.66
N VAL A 90 0.41 3.98 2.58
CA VAL A 90 -0.26 4.61 1.45
C VAL A 90 0.25 3.97 0.16
N SER A 91 -0.66 3.59 -0.74
CA SER A 91 -0.34 3.13 -2.09
C SER A 91 -1.07 3.96 -3.13
N VAL A 92 -0.38 4.35 -4.19
CA VAL A 92 -0.90 5.19 -5.26
C VAL A 92 -0.69 4.52 -6.62
N LEU A 93 -1.71 4.62 -7.45
CA LEU A 93 -1.73 4.14 -8.83
C LEU A 93 -1.79 5.33 -9.79
N ARG A 94 -1.02 5.29 -10.87
CA ARG A 94 -1.15 6.21 -11.99
C ARG A 94 -1.61 5.44 -13.23
N ARG A 95 -2.59 6.02 -13.94
CA ARG A 95 -3.12 5.48 -15.19
C ARG A 95 -2.42 6.12 -16.39
N PRO A 96 -2.45 5.48 -17.59
CA PRO A 96 -1.86 6.05 -18.79
C PRO A 96 -2.35 7.46 -19.14
N ALA A 97 -3.62 7.77 -18.81
CA ALA A 97 -4.20 9.10 -18.98
C ALA A 97 -3.62 10.17 -18.02
N GLY A 98 -2.73 9.79 -17.11
CA GLY A 98 -2.13 10.69 -16.13
C GLY A 98 -2.92 10.86 -14.84
N THR A 99 -4.09 10.23 -14.71
CA THR A 99 -4.88 10.26 -13.48
C THR A 99 -4.21 9.43 -12.37
N GLU A 100 -4.28 9.93 -11.14
CA GLU A 100 -3.73 9.30 -9.96
C GLU A 100 -4.85 8.88 -9.01
N HIS A 101 -4.65 7.77 -8.34
CA HIS A 101 -5.62 7.17 -7.44
C HIS A 101 -4.92 6.59 -6.21
N LEU A 102 -5.50 6.79 -5.04
CA LEU A 102 -5.15 6.02 -3.86
C LEU A 102 -5.80 4.64 -4.02
N ILE A 103 -5.04 3.58 -3.72
CA ILE A 103 -5.51 2.22 -3.90
C ILE A 103 -5.34 1.38 -2.63
N GLU A 104 -6.20 0.41 -2.49
CA GLU A 104 -6.08 -0.68 -1.53
C GLU A 104 -4.99 -1.68 -1.96
N PRO A 105 -4.30 -2.35 -1.00
CA PRO A 105 -3.43 -3.47 -1.31
C PRO A 105 -4.20 -4.62 -2.00
N CYS A 106 -3.55 -5.31 -2.93
CA CYS A 106 -4.13 -6.52 -3.52
C CYS A 106 -4.18 -7.67 -2.48
N GLY A 107 -4.89 -8.77 -2.79
CA GLY A 107 -5.05 -9.87 -1.84
C GLY A 107 -3.72 -10.49 -1.37
N VAL A 108 -2.74 -10.58 -2.24
CA VAL A 108 -1.38 -11.07 -1.88
C VAL A 108 -0.70 -10.11 -0.91
N CYS A 109 -0.78 -8.81 -1.16
CA CYS A 109 -0.20 -7.81 -0.27
C CYS A 109 -0.98 -7.70 1.05
N ALA A 110 -2.31 -7.84 1.02
CA ALA A 110 -3.13 -7.86 2.23
C ALA A 110 -2.74 -9.01 3.16
N GLU A 111 -2.52 -10.22 2.61
CA GLU A 111 -2.02 -11.37 3.39
C GLU A 111 -0.64 -11.07 4.00
N LEU A 112 0.30 -10.59 3.19
CA LEU A 112 1.65 -10.25 3.66
C LEU A 112 1.63 -9.17 4.76
N LEU A 113 0.83 -8.13 4.58
CA LEU A 113 0.69 -7.04 5.54
C LEU A 113 0.03 -7.51 6.85
N THR A 114 -0.97 -8.39 6.77
CA THR A 114 -1.62 -8.96 7.97
C THR A 114 -0.63 -9.73 8.84
N GLU A 115 0.36 -10.39 8.25
CA GLU A 115 1.39 -11.11 8.99
C GLU A 115 2.50 -10.19 9.54
N HIS A 116 2.86 -9.12 8.83
CA HIS A 116 4.03 -8.29 9.15
C HIS A 116 3.71 -6.91 9.73
N ALA A 117 2.50 -6.42 9.57
CA ALA A 117 2.08 -5.10 10.02
C ALA A 117 0.58 -5.05 10.39
N PRO A 118 0.07 -6.00 11.21
CA PRO A 118 -1.38 -6.14 11.46
C PRO A 118 -2.01 -4.88 12.05
N ASP A 119 -1.26 -4.16 12.88
CA ASP A 119 -1.72 -2.96 13.61
C ASP A 119 -1.47 -1.66 12.84
N ALA A 120 -0.93 -1.74 11.62
CA ALA A 120 -0.70 -0.56 10.82
C ALA A 120 -2.01 -0.02 10.24
N ARG A 121 -2.07 1.31 10.14
CA ARG A 121 -3.15 1.99 9.41
C ARG A 121 -2.85 1.97 7.92
N VAL A 122 -3.83 1.65 7.10
CA VAL A 122 -3.72 1.68 5.64
C VAL A 122 -4.82 2.54 5.04
N TRP A 123 -4.45 3.45 4.15
CA TRP A 123 -5.38 4.26 3.39
C TRP A 123 -5.87 3.50 2.17
N VAL A 124 -7.18 3.43 1.98
CA VAL A 124 -7.84 2.70 0.91
C VAL A 124 -8.94 3.53 0.25
N SER A 125 -9.30 3.16 -0.97
CA SER A 125 -10.51 3.69 -1.63
C SER A 125 -11.67 2.73 -1.39
N SER A 126 -12.74 3.23 -0.79
CA SER A 126 -13.96 2.45 -0.50
C SER A 126 -15.20 3.29 -0.77
N ASN A 127 -16.16 2.75 -1.52
CA ASN A 127 -17.45 3.41 -1.81
C ASN A 127 -17.35 4.83 -2.40
N GLY A 128 -16.29 5.09 -3.17
CA GLY A 128 -16.06 6.41 -3.77
C GLY A 128 -15.35 7.42 -2.88
N GLU A 129 -14.94 7.00 -1.68
CA GLU A 129 -14.22 7.82 -0.70
C GLU A 129 -12.82 7.25 -0.41
N HIS A 130 -11.96 8.06 0.19
CA HIS A 130 -10.68 7.62 0.74
C HIS A 130 -10.82 7.51 2.26
N VAL A 131 -10.54 6.33 2.80
CA VAL A 131 -10.67 6.04 4.24
C VAL A 131 -9.43 5.33 4.77
N ALA A 132 -9.16 5.51 6.06
CA ALA A 132 -8.13 4.74 6.76
C ALA A 132 -8.78 3.57 7.50
N VAL A 133 -8.20 2.38 7.34
CA VAL A 133 -8.60 1.17 8.07
C VAL A 133 -7.35 0.52 8.70
N GLU A 134 -7.53 -0.37 9.64
CA GLU A 134 -6.43 -1.21 10.12
C GLU A 134 -6.14 -2.33 9.10
N VAL A 135 -4.87 -2.69 8.96
CA VAL A 135 -4.46 -3.76 8.03
C VAL A 135 -5.22 -5.06 8.30
N GLY A 136 -5.49 -5.40 9.57
CA GLY A 136 -6.26 -6.58 9.95
C GLY A 136 -7.68 -6.63 9.36
N GLU A 137 -8.25 -5.49 9.00
CA GLU A 137 -9.58 -5.40 8.39
C GLU A 137 -9.57 -5.73 6.88
N LEU A 138 -8.39 -5.72 6.23
CA LEU A 138 -8.28 -6.01 4.80
C LEU A 138 -8.60 -7.47 4.47
N LEU A 139 -8.33 -8.38 5.41
CA LEU A 139 -8.48 -9.82 5.22
C LEU A 139 -9.08 -10.46 6.47
N PRO A 140 -10.40 -10.27 6.73
CA PRO A 140 -11.04 -10.66 7.99
C PRO A 140 -11.05 -12.19 8.24
N PHE A 141 -10.86 -13.00 7.20
CA PHE A 141 -10.82 -14.47 7.27
C PHE A 141 -9.49 -15.01 6.78
N ALA A 142 -8.38 -14.36 7.16
CA ALA A 142 -7.04 -14.77 6.76
C ALA A 142 -6.72 -16.20 7.22
N HIS A 143 -6.14 -17.01 6.33
CA HIS A 143 -5.58 -18.30 6.69
C HIS A 143 -4.22 -18.11 7.35
N VAL A 144 -4.11 -18.49 8.63
CA VAL A 144 -2.85 -18.44 9.38
C VAL A 144 -2.29 -19.86 9.54
N ARG A 145 -1.05 -20.05 9.07
CA ARG A 145 -0.33 -21.31 9.31
C ARG A 145 0.28 -21.32 10.70
N SER A 146 -0.22 -22.22 11.56
CA SER A 146 0.39 -22.44 12.87
C SER A 146 1.86 -22.89 12.75
N GLY A 147 2.76 -22.26 13.51
CA GLY A 147 4.17 -22.62 13.64
C GLY A 147 5.11 -22.08 12.56
N ARG A 148 4.65 -21.24 11.64
CA ARG A 148 5.51 -20.67 10.58
C ARG A 148 5.68 -19.15 10.65
N VAL A 149 4.66 -18.45 11.10
CA VAL A 149 4.67 -16.99 11.33
C VAL A 149 3.92 -16.75 12.62
N GLY A 150 4.34 -15.82 13.44
CA GLY A 150 3.65 -15.46 14.67
C GLY A 150 4.10 -16.25 15.89
N GLY A 151 5.31 -16.73 15.87
CA GLY A 151 6.00 -16.95 17.15
C GLY A 151 6.17 -15.57 17.77
N ALA A 152 5.23 -15.19 18.65
CA ALA A 152 5.44 -14.04 19.51
C ALA A 152 6.80 -14.19 20.18
N ALA A 153 7.66 -13.21 19.97
CA ALA A 153 8.82 -13.05 20.80
C ALA A 153 8.39 -12.71 22.23
#